data_98cb12f8f6c5166544fb1d3fa9fb3634
#
_entry.id   98cb12f8f6c5166544fb1d3fa9fb3634
#
_cell.length_a   1.000
_cell.length_b   1.000
_cell.length_c   1.000
_cell.angle_alpha   90.00
_cell.angle_beta   90.00
_cell.angle_gamma   90.00
#
_symmetry.space_group_name_H-M   'P 1'
#
loop_
_entity.id
_entity.type
_entity.pdbx_description
1 polymer ?
#
loop_
_entity_poly.entity_id
_entity_poly.type
_entity_poly.pdbx_seq_one_letter_code
_entity_poly.pdbx_strand_id
1 'polypeptide(L)'
;MKRPWLTTTTGQRWSIVLSVVISAVMVISLVSYWILQAAPRIQITQLDPNQIDYCQLNDCAPIDKLAGLELVTTPEPYHVVVSEWGTSIQLRFVNHGRLEGTRELRLLLRSDKGRIIEGMRQEVTFLPKGPVLVEFFFTGFPEELQSGTLELGY
;
A
#
# COMPACT_ATOMS: atom_id res chain seq x y z
N MET A 1 -62.86 -7.26 -38.37
CA MET A 1 -61.70 -7.92 -37.83
C MET A 1 -61.15 -7.03 -36.65
N LYS A 2 -61.38 -7.40 -35.40
CA LYS A 2 -60.88 -6.67 -34.22
C LYS A 2 -59.52 -7.26 -33.85
N ARG A 3 -58.50 -6.45 -33.87
CA ARG A 3 -57.16 -6.85 -33.40
C ARG A 3 -57.18 -7.01 -31.86
N PRO A 4 -56.71 -8.14 -31.28
CA PRO A 4 -56.62 -8.28 -29.83
C PRO A 4 -55.51 -7.35 -29.33
N TRP A 5 -55.85 -6.42 -28.47
CA TRP A 5 -54.90 -5.61 -27.70
C TRP A 5 -54.21 -6.54 -26.71
N LEU A 6 -52.93 -6.72 -26.88
CA LEU A 6 -52.08 -7.44 -25.92
C LEU A 6 -52.08 -6.67 -24.59
N THR A 7 -52.94 -7.08 -23.67
CA THR A 7 -52.89 -6.65 -22.28
C THR A 7 -51.70 -7.33 -21.62
N THR A 8 -50.55 -6.66 -21.63
CA THR A 8 -49.40 -7.06 -20.84
C THR A 8 -49.80 -6.98 -19.36
N THR A 9 -49.85 -8.12 -18.70
CA THR A 9 -50.16 -8.22 -17.27
C THR A 9 -49.12 -7.46 -16.47
N THR A 10 -49.53 -6.83 -15.38
CA THR A 10 -48.68 -6.01 -14.52
C THR A 10 -47.40 -6.76 -14.09
N GLY A 11 -47.45 -8.07 -13.88
CA GLY A 11 -46.32 -8.93 -13.57
C GLY A 11 -45.27 -9.00 -14.69
N GLN A 12 -45.68 -8.96 -15.96
CA GLN A 12 -44.74 -9.02 -17.10
C GLN A 12 -43.93 -7.71 -17.23
N ARG A 13 -44.53 -6.57 -16.89
CA ARG A 13 -43.85 -5.27 -16.85
C ARG A 13 -42.79 -5.21 -15.73
N TRP A 14 -43.10 -5.71 -14.55
CA TRP A 14 -42.15 -5.79 -13.43
C TRP A 14 -41.00 -6.72 -13.73
N SER A 15 -41.23 -7.85 -14.40
CA SER A 15 -40.16 -8.77 -14.80
C SER A 15 -39.17 -8.12 -15.79
N ILE A 16 -39.69 -7.35 -16.77
CA ILE A 16 -38.82 -6.63 -17.71
C ILE A 16 -38.01 -5.56 -17.03
N VAL A 17 -38.60 -4.76 -16.14
CA VAL A 17 -37.90 -3.72 -15.39
C VAL A 17 -36.80 -4.33 -14.51
N LEU A 18 -37.12 -5.41 -13.80
CA LEU A 18 -36.13 -6.11 -12.94
C LEU A 18 -34.96 -6.65 -13.77
N SER A 19 -35.22 -7.25 -14.93
CA SER A 19 -34.18 -7.76 -15.82
C SER A 19 -33.27 -6.65 -16.34
N VAL A 20 -33.81 -5.49 -16.72
CA VAL A 20 -33.04 -4.33 -17.17
C VAL A 20 -32.16 -3.79 -16.03
N VAL A 21 -32.69 -3.68 -14.82
CA VAL A 21 -31.92 -3.21 -13.66
C VAL A 21 -30.76 -4.15 -13.33
N ILE A 22 -31.00 -5.46 -13.29
CA ILE A 22 -29.96 -6.46 -13.04
C ILE A 22 -28.87 -6.39 -14.11
N SER A 23 -29.25 -6.28 -15.38
CA SER A 23 -28.30 -6.17 -16.49
C SER A 23 -27.45 -4.90 -16.38
N ALA A 24 -28.07 -3.77 -16.04
CA ALA A 24 -27.36 -2.51 -15.86
C ALA A 24 -26.34 -2.59 -14.69
N VAL A 25 -26.71 -3.19 -13.58
CA VAL A 25 -25.81 -3.38 -12.42
C VAL A 25 -24.64 -4.28 -12.81
N MET A 26 -24.87 -5.38 -13.54
CA MET A 26 -23.80 -6.25 -14.03
C MET A 26 -22.83 -5.52 -14.96
N VAL A 27 -23.33 -4.74 -15.91
CA VAL A 27 -22.49 -3.98 -16.84
C VAL A 27 -21.66 -2.95 -16.08
N ILE A 28 -22.25 -2.20 -15.16
CA ILE A 28 -21.53 -1.21 -14.35
C ILE A 28 -20.45 -1.90 -13.52
N SER A 29 -20.74 -3.04 -12.90
CA SER A 29 -19.76 -3.79 -12.10
C SER A 29 -18.59 -4.29 -12.95
N LEU A 30 -18.86 -4.80 -14.15
CA LEU A 30 -17.82 -5.24 -15.08
C LEU A 30 -16.95 -4.08 -15.57
N VAL A 31 -17.56 -2.96 -15.94
CA VAL A 31 -16.82 -1.76 -16.39
C VAL A 31 -15.95 -1.21 -15.25
N SER A 32 -16.50 -1.13 -14.05
CA SER A 32 -15.74 -0.69 -12.87
C SER A 32 -14.55 -1.62 -12.58
N TYR A 33 -14.76 -2.93 -12.68
CA TYR A 33 -13.69 -3.92 -12.53
C TYR A 33 -12.57 -3.73 -13.57
N TRP A 34 -12.94 -3.53 -14.86
CA TRP A 34 -11.96 -3.29 -15.92
C TRP A 34 -11.21 -1.97 -15.76
N ILE A 35 -11.87 -0.90 -15.33
CA ILE A 35 -11.24 0.39 -15.08
C ILE A 35 -10.23 0.27 -13.93
N LEU A 36 -10.58 -0.43 -12.85
CA LEU A 36 -9.67 -0.65 -11.72
C LEU A 36 -8.46 -1.50 -12.09
N GLN A 37 -8.61 -2.45 -13.01
CA GLN A 37 -7.48 -3.26 -13.49
C GLN A 37 -6.62 -2.55 -14.53
N ALA A 38 -7.22 -1.64 -15.31
CA ALA A 38 -6.51 -0.85 -16.32
C ALA A 38 -5.76 0.36 -15.73
N ALA A 39 -5.88 0.62 -14.42
CA ALA A 39 -5.11 1.68 -13.77
C ALA A 39 -3.60 1.45 -14.00
N PRO A 40 -2.88 2.44 -14.52
CA PRO A 40 -1.46 2.28 -14.83
C PRO A 40 -0.70 1.93 -13.55
N ARG A 41 0.07 0.85 -13.62
CA ARG A 41 1.01 0.47 -12.56
C ARG A 41 2.21 1.40 -12.66
N ILE A 42 2.62 1.94 -11.54
CA ILE A 42 3.81 2.76 -11.47
C ILE A 42 4.99 1.84 -11.25
N GLN A 43 5.87 1.78 -12.25
CA GLN A 43 7.10 1.01 -12.12
C GLN A 43 8.16 1.83 -11.38
N ILE A 44 8.87 1.19 -10.48
CA ILE A 44 9.95 1.82 -9.70
C ILE A 44 11.04 2.40 -10.61
N THR A 45 11.27 1.81 -11.78
CA THR A 45 12.21 2.33 -12.78
C THR A 45 11.88 3.74 -13.28
N GLN A 46 10.66 4.23 -13.04
CA GLN A 46 10.24 5.61 -13.38
C GLN A 46 10.56 6.61 -12.27
N LEU A 47 10.93 6.12 -11.08
CA LEU A 47 11.33 6.97 -9.95
C LEU A 47 12.81 7.30 -10.05
N ASP A 48 13.19 8.55 -9.72
CA ASP A 48 14.60 8.94 -9.69
C ASP A 48 15.32 8.16 -8.57
N PRO A 49 16.31 7.30 -8.89
CA PRO A 49 17.02 6.51 -7.90
C PRO A 49 17.87 7.36 -6.94
N ASN A 50 18.18 8.60 -7.33
CA ASN A 50 18.98 9.53 -6.52
C ASN A 50 18.12 10.38 -5.58
N GLN A 51 16.82 10.42 -5.80
CA GLN A 51 15.92 11.20 -4.95
C GLN A 51 15.43 10.32 -3.80
N ILE A 52 16.00 10.53 -2.63
CA ILE A 52 15.59 9.86 -1.39
C ILE A 52 14.94 10.90 -0.51
N ASP A 53 13.69 10.66 -0.18
CA ASP A 53 12.95 11.45 0.80
C ASP A 53 12.94 10.69 2.13
N TYR A 54 12.93 11.45 3.23
CA TYR A 54 12.92 10.89 4.57
C TYR A 54 11.67 11.33 5.32
N CYS A 55 11.08 10.40 6.06
CA CYS A 55 9.98 10.67 6.97
C CYS A 55 10.22 10.00 8.33
N GLN A 56 9.75 10.60 9.41
CA GLN A 56 9.75 9.96 10.72
C GLN A 56 8.71 8.83 10.71
N LEU A 57 9.05 7.66 11.27
CA LEU A 57 8.19 6.47 11.19
C LEU A 57 6.77 6.72 11.71
N ASN A 58 6.60 7.59 12.70
CA ASN A 58 5.29 7.93 13.24
C ASN A 58 4.42 8.79 12.30
N ASP A 59 5.05 9.47 11.34
CA ASP A 59 4.41 10.43 10.44
C ASP A 59 4.50 10.02 8.95
N CYS A 60 5.00 8.82 8.67
CA CYS A 60 5.29 8.32 7.31
C CYS A 60 4.07 7.81 6.51
N ALA A 61 2.89 7.80 7.06
CA ALA A 61 1.72 7.25 6.37
C ALA A 61 0.81 8.38 5.84
N PRO A 62 0.33 8.30 4.59
CA PRO A 62 0.75 7.47 3.46
C PRO A 62 2.00 8.03 2.74
N ILE A 63 2.76 7.16 2.08
CA ILE A 63 3.93 7.57 1.30
C ILE A 63 3.48 7.92 -0.12
N ASP A 64 3.10 9.16 -0.36
CA ASP A 64 2.50 9.61 -1.61
C ASP A 64 3.42 9.44 -2.84
N LYS A 65 4.73 9.65 -2.67
CA LYS A 65 5.70 9.52 -3.76
C LYS A 65 5.93 8.08 -4.21
N LEU A 66 5.68 7.11 -3.35
CA LEU A 66 5.69 5.68 -3.71
C LEU A 66 4.28 5.20 -4.13
N ALA A 67 3.46 6.09 -4.62
CA ALA A 67 2.22 5.86 -5.37
C ALA A 67 1.40 4.63 -4.96
N GLY A 68 0.94 4.61 -3.71
CA GLY A 68 0.08 3.56 -3.17
C GLY A 68 0.80 2.59 -2.24
N LEU A 69 2.02 2.87 -1.82
CA LEU A 69 2.65 2.20 -0.69
C LEU A 69 2.27 2.94 0.58
N GLU A 70 1.74 2.21 1.55
CA GLU A 70 1.34 2.71 2.86
C GLU A 70 2.11 1.97 3.94
N LEU A 71 2.75 2.72 4.85
CA LEU A 71 3.33 2.16 6.07
C LEU A 71 2.21 1.92 7.08
N VAL A 72 2.10 0.69 7.59
CA VAL A 72 1.12 0.35 8.62
C VAL A 72 1.61 0.86 9.96
N THR A 73 0.99 1.90 10.48
CA THR A 73 1.36 2.54 11.75
C THR A 73 0.54 2.07 12.95
N THR A 74 -0.47 1.22 12.73
CA THR A 74 -1.37 0.75 13.78
C THR A 74 -1.26 -0.77 13.96
N PRO A 75 -1.12 -1.32 15.18
CA PRO A 75 -1.07 -0.63 16.48
C PRO A 75 0.26 0.12 16.73
N GLU A 76 1.35 -0.28 16.08
CA GLU A 76 2.67 0.31 16.19
C GLU A 76 3.31 0.42 14.80
N PRO A 77 4.08 1.48 14.51
CA PRO A 77 4.68 1.72 13.20
C PRO A 77 5.79 0.71 12.86
N TYR A 78 6.36 0.07 13.85
CA TYR A 78 7.40 -0.94 13.69
C TYR A 78 7.39 -1.94 14.84
N HIS A 79 7.95 -3.13 14.57
CA HIS A 79 8.13 -4.16 15.58
C HIS A 79 9.62 -4.41 15.80
N VAL A 80 10.04 -4.45 17.09
CA VAL A 80 11.44 -4.67 17.47
C VAL A 80 11.61 -6.11 17.89
N VAL A 81 12.57 -6.80 17.28
CA VAL A 81 12.96 -8.16 17.61
C VAL A 81 14.43 -8.14 18.09
N VAL A 82 14.64 -8.49 19.33
CA VAL A 82 16.00 -8.57 19.92
C VAL A 82 16.51 -9.98 19.79
N SER A 83 17.73 -10.12 19.29
CA SER A 83 18.46 -11.39 19.19
C SER A 83 19.83 -11.30 19.85
N GLU A 84 20.51 -12.43 19.98
CA GLU A 84 21.88 -12.47 20.48
C GLU A 84 22.90 -11.71 19.60
N TRP A 85 22.53 -11.48 18.33
CA TRP A 85 23.40 -10.89 17.30
C TRP A 85 23.11 -9.41 17.02
N GLY A 86 22.06 -8.86 17.62
CA GLY A 86 21.63 -7.49 17.40
C GLY A 86 20.11 -7.33 17.44
N THR A 87 19.65 -6.21 16.99
CA THR A 87 18.25 -5.83 17.03
C THR A 87 17.69 -5.68 15.61
N SER A 88 16.61 -6.36 15.31
CA SER A 88 15.88 -6.20 14.03
C SER A 88 14.69 -5.28 14.23
N ILE A 89 14.46 -4.39 13.25
CA ILE A 89 13.27 -3.55 13.16
C ILE A 89 12.48 -4.02 11.93
N GLN A 90 11.27 -4.46 12.18
CA GLN A 90 10.35 -4.93 11.16
C GLN A 90 9.33 -3.84 10.85
N LEU A 91 9.29 -3.41 9.60
CA LEU A 91 8.29 -2.49 9.05
C LEU A 91 7.30 -3.25 8.19
N ARG A 92 6.02 -2.94 8.35
CA ARG A 92 4.95 -3.54 7.58
C ARG A 92 4.37 -2.51 6.62
N PHE A 93 4.41 -2.82 5.34
CA PHE A 93 3.80 -1.99 4.31
C PHE A 93 2.61 -2.69 3.67
N VAL A 94 1.67 -1.91 3.16
CA VAL A 94 0.60 -2.37 2.28
C VAL A 94 0.76 -1.70 0.93
N ASN A 95 0.91 -2.50 -0.12
CA ASN A 95 0.93 -2.01 -1.48
C ASN A 95 -0.49 -2.07 -2.05
N HIS A 96 -1.06 -0.93 -2.36
CA HIS A 96 -2.41 -0.81 -2.94
C HIS A 96 -2.44 -1.10 -4.46
N GLY A 97 -1.36 -1.66 -5.01
CA GLY A 97 -1.30 -2.18 -6.36
C GLY A 97 -0.84 -1.20 -7.44
N ARG A 98 -0.24 -0.09 -7.05
CA ARG A 98 0.31 0.90 -7.99
C ARG A 98 1.82 0.81 -8.16
N LEU A 99 2.55 0.32 -7.15
CA LEU A 99 3.99 0.23 -7.15
C LEU A 99 4.44 -1.20 -7.49
N GLU A 100 5.39 -1.34 -8.42
CA GLU A 100 5.97 -2.62 -8.84
C GLU A 100 7.46 -2.47 -9.11
N GLY A 101 8.28 -3.41 -8.64
CA GLY A 101 9.72 -3.46 -8.87
C GLY A 101 10.53 -3.46 -7.59
N THR A 102 11.85 -3.32 -7.71
CA THR A 102 12.79 -3.34 -6.58
C THR A 102 13.31 -1.94 -6.29
N ARG A 103 13.29 -1.54 -5.01
CA ARG A 103 13.83 -0.27 -4.53
C ARG A 103 14.61 -0.46 -3.25
N GLU A 104 15.67 0.32 -3.09
CA GLU A 104 16.40 0.45 -1.84
C GLU A 104 15.61 1.33 -0.88
N LEU A 105 15.30 0.79 0.28
CA LEU A 105 14.81 1.54 1.43
C LEU A 105 15.95 1.74 2.42
N ARG A 106 15.93 2.86 3.12
CA ARG A 106 16.90 3.19 4.15
C ARG A 106 16.21 3.45 5.46
N LEU A 107 16.77 2.96 6.55
CA LEU A 107 16.30 3.27 7.89
C LEU A 107 17.46 3.92 8.65
N LEU A 108 17.22 5.14 9.16
CA LEU A 108 18.19 5.91 9.92
C LEU A 108 17.75 5.99 11.37
N LEU A 109 18.66 5.68 12.28
CA LEU A 109 18.51 5.97 13.69
C LEU A 109 19.23 7.28 14.00
N ARG A 110 18.49 8.27 14.52
CA ARG A 110 19.04 9.55 14.97
C ARG A 110 18.95 9.68 16.48
N SER A 111 19.96 10.28 17.06
CA SER A 111 19.93 10.67 18.48
C SER A 111 18.96 11.84 18.71
N ASP A 112 18.67 12.13 19.96
CA ASP A 112 17.93 13.31 20.44
C ASP A 112 18.48 14.65 19.91
N LYS A 113 19.77 14.69 19.57
CA LYS A 113 20.48 15.84 18.98
C LYS A 113 20.48 15.85 17.45
N GLY A 114 19.73 14.96 16.80
CA GLY A 114 19.61 14.85 15.36
C GLY A 114 20.82 14.22 14.63
N ARG A 115 21.82 13.71 15.36
CA ARG A 115 22.98 13.03 14.77
C ARG A 115 22.61 11.63 14.37
N ILE A 116 23.05 11.18 13.18
CA ILE A 116 22.88 9.80 12.74
C ILE A 116 23.76 8.91 13.63
N ILE A 117 23.15 7.95 14.31
CA ILE A 117 23.81 6.90 15.09
C ILE A 117 24.14 5.75 14.17
N GLU A 118 23.14 5.21 13.48
CA GLU A 118 23.28 4.10 12.56
C GLU A 118 22.33 4.27 11.36
N GLY A 119 22.74 3.77 10.19
CA GLY A 119 21.91 3.78 8.99
C GLY A 119 21.99 2.43 8.28
N MET A 120 20.84 1.89 7.93
CA MET A 120 20.72 0.62 7.23
C MET A 120 20.06 0.79 5.89
N ARG A 121 20.34 -0.17 4.99
CA ARG A 121 19.80 -0.22 3.65
C ARG A 121 19.24 -1.62 3.40
N GLN A 122 18.08 -1.67 2.77
CA GLN A 122 17.46 -2.91 2.39
C GLN A 122 16.86 -2.78 0.99
N GLU A 123 17.23 -3.70 0.10
CA GLU A 123 16.53 -3.83 -1.18
C GLU A 123 15.21 -4.58 -0.99
N VAL A 124 14.14 -3.95 -1.41
CA VAL A 124 12.78 -4.48 -1.26
C VAL A 124 12.12 -4.58 -2.61
N THR A 125 11.62 -5.77 -2.93
CA THR A 125 10.83 -6.00 -4.13
C THR A 125 9.34 -5.86 -3.81
N PHE A 126 8.70 -4.89 -4.44
CA PHE A 126 7.27 -4.65 -4.32
C PHE A 126 6.53 -5.39 -5.42
N LEU A 127 5.63 -6.27 -5.02
CA LEU A 127 4.70 -6.94 -5.90
C LEU A 127 3.38 -6.17 -5.95
N PRO A 128 2.65 -6.22 -7.09
CA PRO A 128 1.34 -5.59 -7.19
C PRO A 128 0.38 -6.18 -6.16
N LYS A 129 -0.16 -5.34 -5.31
CA LYS A 129 -1.08 -5.67 -4.21
C LYS A 129 -0.49 -6.61 -3.14
N GLY A 130 -0.77 -6.27 -1.91
CA GLY A 130 -0.51 -7.11 -0.76
C GLY A 130 0.42 -6.50 0.28
N PRO A 131 0.60 -7.20 1.39
CA PRO A 131 1.50 -6.79 2.44
C PRO A 131 2.96 -7.07 2.04
N VAL A 132 3.85 -6.17 2.46
CA VAL A 132 5.29 -6.32 2.33
C VAL A 132 5.89 -6.13 3.72
N LEU A 133 6.65 -7.12 4.19
CA LEU A 133 7.40 -7.04 5.43
C LEU A 133 8.86 -6.72 5.07
N VAL A 134 9.39 -5.68 5.70
CA VAL A 134 10.78 -5.26 5.52
C VAL A 134 11.47 -5.32 6.87
N GLU A 135 12.63 -5.96 6.91
CA GLU A 135 13.40 -6.13 8.12
C GLU A 135 14.75 -5.41 7.98
N PHE A 136 15.05 -4.54 8.95
CA PHE A 136 16.32 -3.86 9.07
C PHE A 136 17.05 -4.37 10.31
N PHE A 137 18.31 -4.75 10.15
CA PHE A 137 19.12 -5.26 11.23
C PHE A 137 20.06 -4.18 11.75
N PHE A 138 20.03 -3.96 13.07
CA PHE A 138 20.91 -3.06 13.79
C PHE A 138 21.96 -3.83 14.58
N THR A 139 23.17 -3.31 14.58
CA THR A 139 24.24 -3.82 15.43
C THR A 139 24.21 -3.22 16.84
N GLY A 140 23.45 -2.13 17.04
CA GLY A 140 23.30 -1.43 18.30
C GLY A 140 22.36 -2.10 19.30
N PHE A 141 22.33 -1.55 20.51
CA PHE A 141 21.49 -2.05 21.60
C PHE A 141 20.07 -1.48 21.55
N PRO A 142 19.06 -2.21 22.08
CA PRO A 142 17.67 -1.76 22.08
C PRO A 142 17.46 -0.43 22.81
N GLU A 143 18.31 -0.09 23.78
CA GLU A 143 18.22 1.17 24.55
C GLU A 143 18.50 2.40 23.68
N GLU A 144 19.36 2.27 22.67
CA GLU A 144 19.63 3.35 21.71
C GLU A 144 18.43 3.62 20.82
N LEU A 145 17.62 2.59 20.51
CA LEU A 145 16.37 2.72 19.77
C LEU A 145 15.30 3.47 20.56
N GLN A 146 15.25 3.27 21.87
CA GLN A 146 14.26 3.93 22.75
C GLN A 146 14.52 5.42 22.91
N SER A 147 15.78 5.83 22.85
CA SER A 147 16.19 7.23 23.01
C SER A 147 16.29 8.00 21.69
N GLY A 148 16.20 7.31 20.56
CA GLY A 148 16.38 7.88 19.23
C GLY A 148 15.09 8.07 18.44
N THR A 149 15.23 8.70 17.27
CA THR A 149 14.17 8.83 16.28
C THR A 149 14.52 8.00 15.05
N LEU A 150 13.56 7.21 14.60
CA LEU A 150 13.69 6.41 13.38
C LEU A 150 13.13 7.17 12.20
N GLU A 151 13.93 7.30 11.13
CA GLU A 151 13.53 7.92 9.86
C GLU A 151 13.64 6.89 8.74
N LEU A 152 12.57 6.76 7.98
CA LEU A 152 12.53 5.94 6.78
C LEU A 152 12.89 6.78 5.56
N GLY A 153 13.88 6.33 4.79
CA GLY A 153 14.24 6.87 3.47
C GLY A 153 13.70 6.00 2.34
N TYR A 154 13.08 6.60 1.35
CA TYR A 154 12.41 5.92 0.23
C TYR A 154 12.58 6.64 -1.10
#